data_668d181965f28f9316ed857534b678a9
#
_entry.id   668d181965f28f9316ed857534b678a9
#
_cell.length_a   1.000
_cell.length_b   1.000
_cell.length_c   1.000
_cell.angle_alpha   90.00
_cell.angle_beta   90.00
_cell.angle_gamma   90.00
#
_symmetry.space_group_name_H-M   'P 1'
#
loop_
_entity.id
_entity.type
_entity.pdbx_description
1 polymer ?
#
loop_
_entity_poly.entity_id
_entity_poly.type
_entity_poly.pdbx_seq_one_letter_code
_entity_poly.pdbx_strand_id
1 'polypeptide(L)'
;MKRPDFRKYGGFTLIELMIVVAIIGILASIALPAFQNMTFRARLAERDPVMRGIAKNVENFLLNASGGQPGFSGAFNPVAIPDSSKHPWVRGQAGWDKLMFDIDGATYCTFRFVYDDLSTPVLLLVQSDCDVDGDGVPNTKLQTYHGFGDSFILVAETAPLGNLF
;
A
#
# COMPACT_ATOMS: atom_id res chain seq x y z
N MET A 1 9.99 64.53 -34.03
CA MET A 1 9.71 63.07 -33.92
C MET A 1 10.89 62.39 -33.28
N LYS A 2 10.80 61.89 -32.02
CA LYS A 2 11.85 61.18 -31.30
C LYS A 2 11.78 59.70 -31.70
N ARG A 3 12.84 59.13 -32.30
CA ARG A 3 12.91 57.72 -32.64
C ARG A 3 12.94 56.90 -31.37
N PRO A 4 12.19 55.78 -31.26
CA PRO A 4 12.26 54.89 -30.12
C PRO A 4 13.63 54.20 -30.08
N ASP A 5 14.26 54.27 -28.93
CA ASP A 5 15.58 53.64 -28.64
C ASP A 5 15.32 52.13 -28.44
N PHE A 6 15.63 51.34 -29.48
CA PHE A 6 15.58 49.87 -29.36
C PHE A 6 16.76 49.42 -28.52
N ARG A 7 16.57 49.27 -27.23
CA ARG A 7 17.55 48.58 -26.36
C ARG A 7 17.90 47.25 -27.00
N LYS A 8 19.18 47.06 -27.32
CA LYS A 8 19.71 45.76 -27.77
C LYS A 8 19.53 44.77 -26.63
N TYR A 9 18.53 43.91 -26.72
CA TYR A 9 18.43 42.76 -25.86
C TYR A 9 19.58 41.82 -26.22
N GLY A 10 20.53 41.59 -25.30
CA GLY A 10 21.58 40.59 -25.46
C GLY A 10 20.93 39.21 -25.63
N GLY A 11 21.23 38.56 -26.77
CA GLY A 11 20.76 37.17 -27.00
C GLY A 11 21.52 36.20 -26.10
N PHE A 12 20.85 35.11 -25.69
CA PHE A 12 21.46 34.01 -24.96
C PHE A 12 22.51 33.31 -25.84
N THR A 13 23.66 33.01 -25.30
CA THR A 13 24.69 32.26 -26.04
C THR A 13 24.38 30.78 -26.05
N LEU A 14 24.78 30.08 -27.12
CA LEU A 14 24.55 28.64 -27.24
C LEU A 14 25.27 27.87 -26.12
N ILE A 15 26.46 28.35 -25.70
CA ILE A 15 27.22 27.70 -24.63
C ILE A 15 26.55 27.86 -23.25
N GLU A 16 25.90 28.98 -22.96
CA GLU A 16 25.13 29.16 -21.72
C GLU A 16 23.97 28.18 -21.64
N LEU A 17 23.27 27.94 -22.76
CA LEU A 17 22.21 26.95 -22.81
C LEU A 17 22.75 25.53 -22.61
N MET A 18 23.90 25.20 -23.26
CA MET A 18 24.51 23.87 -23.15
C MET A 18 24.92 23.54 -21.69
N ILE A 19 25.53 24.51 -21.00
CA ILE A 19 25.93 24.30 -19.59
C ILE A 19 24.71 24.08 -18.70
N VAL A 20 23.65 24.85 -18.90
CA VAL A 20 22.42 24.72 -18.11
C VAL A 20 21.77 23.33 -18.29
N VAL A 21 21.60 22.86 -19.54
CA VAL A 21 21.01 21.53 -19.79
C VAL A 21 21.91 20.40 -19.29
N ALA A 22 23.23 20.56 -19.33
CA ALA A 22 24.16 19.57 -18.77
C ALA A 22 24.00 19.46 -17.25
N ILE A 23 23.91 20.59 -16.53
CA ILE A 23 23.70 20.59 -15.08
C ILE A 23 22.33 19.97 -14.71
N ILE A 24 21.25 20.36 -15.43
CA ILE A 24 19.92 19.80 -15.21
C ILE A 24 19.94 18.29 -15.48
N GLY A 25 20.62 17.83 -16.53
CA GLY A 25 20.75 16.41 -16.84
C GLY A 25 21.40 15.60 -15.70
N ILE A 26 22.49 16.14 -15.12
CA ILE A 26 23.17 15.49 -13.97
C ILE A 26 22.24 15.46 -12.75
N LEU A 27 21.59 16.57 -12.43
CA LEU A 27 20.67 16.62 -11.28
C LEU A 27 19.47 15.69 -11.47
N ALA A 28 18.88 15.66 -12.66
CA ALA A 28 17.75 14.80 -12.99
C ALA A 28 18.11 13.31 -12.88
N SER A 29 19.32 12.91 -13.27
CA SER A 29 19.75 11.50 -13.19
C SER A 29 19.76 10.94 -11.77
N ILE A 30 19.96 11.78 -10.76
CA ILE A 30 19.93 11.40 -9.34
C ILE A 30 18.52 11.56 -8.76
N ALA A 31 17.82 12.63 -9.15
CA ALA A 31 16.53 12.97 -8.57
C ALA A 31 15.39 12.01 -8.98
N LEU A 32 15.37 11.55 -10.25
CA LEU A 32 14.30 10.71 -10.76
C LEU A 32 14.17 9.36 -10.03
N PRO A 33 15.24 8.56 -9.83
CA PRO A 33 15.15 7.31 -9.09
C PRO A 33 14.73 7.52 -7.63
N ALA A 34 15.25 8.56 -6.99
CA ALA A 34 14.89 8.89 -5.61
C ALA A 34 13.41 9.24 -5.46
N PHE A 35 12.85 9.99 -6.41
CA PHE A 35 11.44 10.34 -6.46
C PHE A 35 10.54 9.11 -6.69
N GLN A 36 10.92 8.20 -7.58
CA GLN A 36 10.19 6.96 -7.82
C GLN A 36 10.11 6.11 -6.54
N ASN A 37 11.25 5.90 -5.88
CA ASN A 37 11.30 5.13 -4.62
C ASN A 37 10.45 5.77 -3.52
N MET A 38 10.42 7.10 -3.41
CA MET A 38 9.54 7.81 -2.48
C MET A 38 8.07 7.58 -2.80
N THR A 39 7.71 7.59 -4.08
CA THR A 39 6.34 7.33 -4.54
C THR A 39 5.90 5.90 -4.20
N PHE A 40 6.75 4.89 -4.42
CA PHE A 40 6.45 3.50 -4.07
C PHE A 40 6.25 3.32 -2.55
N ARG A 41 7.12 3.94 -1.75
CA ARG A 41 6.95 3.93 -0.28
C ARG A 41 5.64 4.59 0.16
N ALA A 42 5.26 5.68 -0.48
CA ALA A 42 3.99 6.35 -0.19
C ALA A 42 2.78 5.47 -0.53
N ARG A 43 2.83 4.72 -1.64
CA ARG A 43 1.79 3.75 -1.99
C ARG A 43 1.70 2.59 -1.00
N LEU A 44 2.85 2.07 -0.55
CA LEU A 44 2.90 1.00 0.46
C LEU A 44 2.45 1.46 1.86
N ALA A 45 2.48 2.75 2.15
CA ALA A 45 2.12 3.27 3.47
C ALA A 45 0.64 3.03 3.84
N GLU A 46 -0.24 2.81 2.85
CA GLU A 46 -1.65 2.47 3.11
C GLU A 46 -1.84 1.06 3.69
N ARG A 47 -0.87 0.16 3.49
CA ARG A 47 -0.97 -1.26 3.84
C ARG A 47 -1.17 -1.50 5.34
N ASP A 48 -0.29 -0.94 6.17
CA ASP A 48 -0.26 -1.25 7.60
C ASP A 48 -1.49 -0.76 8.37
N PRO A 49 -2.03 0.44 8.12
CA PRO A 49 -3.30 0.86 8.67
C PRO A 49 -4.46 -0.06 8.29
N VAL A 50 -4.51 -0.51 7.04
CA VAL A 50 -5.56 -1.42 6.57
C VAL A 50 -5.47 -2.78 7.27
N MET A 51 -4.27 -3.39 7.34
CA MET A 51 -4.06 -4.67 8.02
C MET A 51 -4.49 -4.61 9.49
N ARG A 52 -4.10 -3.56 10.21
CA ARG A 52 -4.55 -3.34 11.60
C ARG A 52 -6.05 -3.10 11.70
N GLY A 53 -6.63 -2.39 10.73
CA GLY A 53 -8.07 -2.18 10.63
C GLY A 53 -8.83 -3.50 10.48
N ILE A 54 -8.33 -4.40 9.64
CA ILE A 54 -8.89 -5.76 9.47
C ILE A 54 -8.85 -6.51 10.80
N ALA A 55 -7.70 -6.55 11.48
CA ALA A 55 -7.57 -7.24 12.76
C ALA A 55 -8.55 -6.69 13.81
N LYS A 56 -8.70 -5.35 13.88
CA LYS A 56 -9.64 -4.71 14.80
C LYS A 56 -11.11 -5.01 14.47
N ASN A 57 -11.45 -5.14 13.19
CA ASN A 57 -12.81 -5.50 12.78
C ASN A 57 -13.12 -6.98 13.07
N VAL A 58 -12.15 -7.88 12.91
CA VAL A 58 -12.29 -9.28 13.37
C VAL A 58 -12.56 -9.33 14.88
N GLU A 59 -11.79 -8.61 15.68
CA GLU A 59 -11.98 -8.49 17.12
C GLU A 59 -13.39 -7.99 17.46
N ASN A 60 -13.81 -6.89 16.85
CA ASN A 60 -15.15 -6.33 17.07
C ASN A 60 -16.27 -7.31 16.67
N PHE A 61 -16.08 -8.04 15.57
CA PHE A 61 -17.04 -9.05 15.15
C PHE A 61 -17.17 -10.17 16.21
N LEU A 62 -16.05 -10.67 16.72
CA LEU A 62 -16.04 -11.72 17.74
C LEU A 62 -16.65 -11.28 19.08
N LEU A 63 -16.37 -10.05 19.50
CA LEU A 63 -16.96 -9.47 20.71
C LEU A 63 -18.49 -9.31 20.64
N ASN A 64 -19.02 -9.02 19.46
CA ASN A 64 -20.46 -8.84 19.25
C ASN A 64 -21.19 -10.16 18.92
N ALA A 65 -20.46 -11.22 18.62
CA ALA A 65 -21.04 -12.52 18.32
C ALA A 65 -21.35 -13.28 19.62
N SER A 66 -22.63 -13.51 19.90
CA SER A 66 -23.07 -14.29 21.06
C SER A 66 -22.72 -15.77 20.86
N GLY A 67 -21.67 -16.25 21.51
CA GLY A 67 -21.16 -17.63 21.43
C GLY A 67 -19.93 -17.73 20.54
N GLY A 68 -19.07 -18.72 20.79
CA GLY A 68 -17.85 -18.94 19.99
C GLY A 68 -18.16 -19.01 18.50
N GLN A 69 -17.40 -18.29 17.72
CA GLN A 69 -17.52 -18.33 16.26
C GLN A 69 -16.53 -19.35 15.70
N PRO A 70 -16.96 -20.26 14.82
CA PRO A 70 -16.05 -21.15 14.13
C PRO A 70 -15.09 -20.33 13.24
N GLY A 71 -13.92 -20.90 12.96
CA GLY A 71 -12.94 -20.28 12.08
C GLY A 71 -13.56 -19.81 10.77
N PHE A 72 -13.16 -18.65 10.32
CA PHE A 72 -13.59 -18.05 9.05
C PHE A 72 -12.47 -17.27 8.38
N SER A 73 -12.63 -17.03 7.10
CA SER A 73 -11.61 -16.32 6.32
C SER A 73 -12.24 -15.41 5.28
N GLY A 74 -11.55 -14.35 4.94
CA GLY A 74 -11.80 -13.54 3.77
C GLY A 74 -10.76 -13.82 2.68
N ALA A 75 -11.22 -14.21 1.50
CA ALA A 75 -10.34 -14.36 0.34
C ALA A 75 -9.70 -13.01 -0.03
N PHE A 76 -8.71 -13.02 -0.92
CA PHE A 76 -8.08 -11.79 -1.37
C PHE A 76 -9.09 -10.78 -1.90
N ASN A 77 -9.02 -9.57 -1.37
CA ASN A 77 -9.83 -8.43 -1.78
C ASN A 77 -8.94 -7.18 -1.89
N PRO A 78 -8.89 -6.49 -3.03
CA PRO A 78 -9.47 -6.88 -4.32
C PRO A 78 -8.99 -8.25 -4.82
N VAL A 79 -9.78 -8.92 -5.65
CA VAL A 79 -9.44 -10.23 -6.22
C VAL A 79 -8.33 -10.13 -7.28
N ALA A 80 -8.15 -8.94 -7.86
CA ALA A 80 -7.13 -8.70 -8.87
C ALA A 80 -5.73 -8.91 -8.29
N ILE A 81 -4.84 -9.48 -9.09
CA ILE A 81 -3.41 -9.55 -8.78
C ILE A 81 -2.90 -8.12 -8.66
N PRO A 82 -2.14 -7.80 -7.59
CA PRO A 82 -1.59 -6.47 -7.43
C PRO A 82 -0.74 -6.08 -8.66
N ASP A 83 -0.88 -4.84 -9.07
CA ASP A 83 -0.04 -4.19 -10.06
C ASP A 83 0.20 -2.74 -9.62
N SER A 84 0.88 -1.94 -10.44
CA SER A 84 1.16 -0.54 -10.12
C SER A 84 -0.06 0.38 -10.10
N SER A 85 -1.27 -0.15 -10.37
CA SER A 85 -2.54 0.59 -10.36
C SER A 85 -3.37 0.29 -9.11
N LYS A 86 -4.38 1.14 -8.85
CA LYS A 86 -5.33 0.88 -7.78
C LYS A 86 -6.51 0.05 -8.27
N HIS A 87 -6.87 -0.96 -7.50
CA HIS A 87 -8.03 -1.80 -7.73
C HIS A 87 -9.16 -1.49 -6.76
N PRO A 88 -10.42 -1.43 -7.24
CA PRO A 88 -11.55 -1.14 -6.38
C PRO A 88 -11.79 -2.26 -5.38
N TRP A 89 -12.14 -1.88 -4.15
CA TRP A 89 -12.57 -2.82 -3.13
C TRP A 89 -13.89 -3.48 -3.52
N VAL A 90 -13.99 -4.81 -3.35
CA VAL A 90 -15.21 -5.58 -3.67
C VAL A 90 -16.05 -5.72 -2.42
N ARG A 91 -17.17 -5.00 -2.37
CA ARG A 91 -18.13 -5.07 -1.25
C ARG A 91 -18.92 -6.38 -1.26
N GLY A 92 -19.23 -6.90 -0.09
CA GLY A 92 -20.04 -8.11 0.05
C GLY A 92 -19.37 -9.40 -0.39
N GLN A 93 -18.04 -9.41 -0.54
CA GLN A 93 -17.30 -10.63 -0.79
C GLN A 93 -17.37 -11.55 0.43
N ALA A 94 -17.52 -12.87 0.19
CA ALA A 94 -17.63 -13.87 1.23
C ALA A 94 -16.49 -13.78 2.28
N GLY A 95 -16.89 -13.79 3.56
CA GLY A 95 -15.98 -13.58 4.69
C GLY A 95 -15.80 -12.12 5.08
N TRP A 96 -15.72 -11.21 4.12
CA TRP A 96 -15.61 -9.76 4.35
C TRP A 96 -16.96 -9.13 4.72
N ASP A 97 -18.05 -9.66 4.21
CA ASP A 97 -19.43 -9.29 4.55
C ASP A 97 -19.73 -9.37 6.04
N LYS A 98 -19.13 -10.37 6.73
CA LYS A 98 -19.27 -10.54 8.18
C LYS A 98 -18.60 -9.45 9.01
N LEU A 99 -17.47 -8.93 8.51
CA LEU A 99 -16.67 -7.95 9.23
C LEU A 99 -17.22 -6.53 9.14
N MET A 100 -18.15 -6.26 8.21
CA MET A 100 -18.56 -4.88 7.86
C MET A 100 -17.34 -3.98 7.57
N PHE A 101 -16.23 -4.59 7.16
CA PHE A 101 -15.01 -3.89 6.80
C PHE A 101 -15.07 -3.50 5.32
N ASP A 102 -14.87 -2.25 5.07
CA ASP A 102 -14.90 -1.68 3.72
C ASP A 102 -13.81 -0.63 3.57
N ILE A 103 -13.18 -0.59 2.40
CA ILE A 103 -12.28 0.49 2.00
C ILE A 103 -13.04 1.36 1.01
N ASP A 104 -13.21 2.62 1.36
CA ASP A 104 -13.85 3.56 0.43
C ASP A 104 -12.90 3.92 -0.71
N GLY A 105 -13.20 3.39 -1.90
CA GLY A 105 -12.42 3.62 -3.11
C GLY A 105 -11.60 2.42 -3.57
N ALA A 106 -10.33 2.65 -3.86
CA ALA A 106 -9.42 1.67 -4.45
C ALA A 106 -8.06 1.65 -3.75
N THR A 107 -7.42 0.48 -3.70
CA THR A 107 -6.15 0.23 -3.02
C THR A 107 -5.10 -0.33 -3.98
N TYR A 108 -3.83 -0.10 -3.70
CA TYR A 108 -2.69 -0.71 -4.41
C TYR A 108 -2.38 -2.14 -3.97
N CYS A 109 -2.97 -2.58 -2.85
CA CYS A 109 -2.69 -3.87 -2.25
C CYS A 109 -3.95 -4.73 -2.25
N THR A 110 -3.76 -6.05 -2.29
CA THR A 110 -4.81 -7.01 -1.96
C THR A 110 -4.61 -7.50 -0.54
N PHE A 111 -5.72 -7.84 0.12
CA PHE A 111 -5.70 -8.27 1.51
C PHE A 111 -6.51 -9.55 1.67
N ARG A 112 -6.04 -10.45 2.52
CA ARG A 112 -6.81 -11.58 3.01
C ARG A 112 -6.61 -11.75 4.51
N PHE A 113 -7.53 -12.45 5.15
CA PHE A 113 -7.37 -12.85 6.53
C PHE A 113 -7.87 -14.29 6.76
N VAL A 114 -7.34 -14.91 7.80
CA VAL A 114 -7.79 -16.23 8.29
C VAL A 114 -7.88 -16.14 9.80
N TYR A 115 -9.05 -16.38 10.34
CA TYR A 115 -9.29 -16.56 11.76
C TYR A 115 -9.46 -18.06 12.05
N ASP A 116 -8.63 -18.59 12.93
CA ASP A 116 -8.63 -19.99 13.35
C ASP A 116 -8.85 -20.08 14.87
N ASP A 117 -10.02 -20.56 15.24
CA ASP A 117 -10.45 -20.77 16.62
C ASP A 117 -9.96 -22.10 17.21
N LEU A 118 -9.47 -23.02 16.40
CA LEU A 118 -8.96 -24.33 16.83
C LEU A 118 -7.50 -24.28 17.28
N SER A 119 -6.77 -23.26 16.87
CA SER A 119 -5.39 -23.05 17.32
C SER A 119 -5.33 -22.68 18.80
N THR A 120 -4.22 -23.06 19.47
CA THR A 120 -3.97 -22.69 20.86
C THR A 120 -2.58 -22.03 20.97
N PRO A 121 -2.52 -20.71 21.18
CA PRO A 121 -3.65 -19.76 21.28
C PRO A 121 -4.40 -19.56 19.95
N VAL A 122 -5.63 -19.06 20.04
CA VAL A 122 -6.43 -18.67 18.87
C VAL A 122 -5.63 -17.75 17.95
N LEU A 123 -5.73 -17.98 16.64
CA LEU A 123 -4.87 -17.35 15.64
C LEU A 123 -5.68 -16.49 14.67
N LEU A 124 -5.17 -15.29 14.42
CA LEU A 124 -5.61 -14.47 13.30
C LEU A 124 -4.40 -14.14 12.42
N LEU A 125 -4.48 -14.51 11.17
CA LEU A 125 -3.51 -14.17 10.14
C LEU A 125 -4.09 -13.08 9.24
N VAL A 126 -3.36 -12.01 9.01
CA VAL A 126 -3.70 -10.99 8.02
C VAL A 126 -2.54 -10.88 7.04
N GLN A 127 -2.82 -11.08 5.76
CA GLN A 127 -1.83 -10.98 4.70
C GLN A 127 -2.17 -9.84 3.75
N SER A 128 -1.17 -9.17 3.26
CA SER A 128 -1.29 -8.23 2.15
C SER A 128 -0.24 -8.50 1.09
N ASP A 129 -0.64 -8.39 -0.16
CA ASP A 129 0.23 -8.47 -1.34
C ASP A 129 0.08 -7.16 -2.11
N CYS A 130 1.22 -6.51 -2.39
CA CYS A 130 1.28 -5.23 -3.11
C CYS A 130 2.38 -5.32 -4.17
N ASP A 131 2.07 -4.91 -5.39
CA ASP A 131 3.04 -4.73 -6.47
C ASP A 131 2.95 -3.27 -6.93
N VAL A 132 3.69 -2.39 -6.26
CA VAL A 132 3.56 -0.93 -6.47
C VAL A 132 4.49 -0.40 -7.55
N ASP A 133 5.51 -1.15 -7.93
CA ASP A 133 6.47 -0.84 -8.99
C ASP A 133 6.10 -1.50 -10.32
N GLY A 134 5.22 -2.53 -10.29
CA GLY A 134 4.69 -3.19 -11.49
C GLY A 134 5.67 -4.17 -12.11
N ASP A 135 6.60 -4.72 -11.33
CA ASP A 135 7.57 -5.72 -11.81
C ASP A 135 6.97 -7.15 -11.87
N GLY A 136 5.74 -7.33 -11.39
CA GLY A 136 5.03 -8.61 -11.32
C GLY A 136 5.41 -9.46 -10.11
N VAL A 137 6.24 -8.95 -9.20
CA VAL A 137 6.65 -9.63 -7.96
C VAL A 137 6.00 -8.93 -6.77
N PRO A 138 4.91 -9.49 -6.21
CA PRO A 138 4.24 -8.84 -5.11
C PRO A 138 5.11 -8.78 -3.86
N ASN A 139 5.13 -7.63 -3.22
CA ASN A 139 5.68 -7.43 -1.90
C ASN A 139 4.67 -7.93 -0.86
N THR A 140 4.89 -9.16 -0.36
CA THR A 140 3.98 -9.83 0.59
C THR A 140 4.36 -9.51 2.03
N LYS A 141 3.37 -9.13 2.82
CA LYS A 141 3.48 -8.93 4.27
C LYS A 141 2.45 -9.76 5.00
N LEU A 142 2.87 -10.46 6.06
CA LEU A 142 2.01 -11.25 6.92
C LEU A 142 2.09 -10.74 8.35
N GLN A 143 0.94 -10.48 8.97
CA GLN A 143 0.81 -10.19 10.40
C GLN A 143 0.08 -11.33 11.08
N THR A 144 0.67 -11.83 12.16
CA THR A 144 0.12 -12.90 12.99
C THR A 144 -0.29 -12.34 14.33
N TYR A 145 -1.53 -12.54 14.69
CA TYR A 145 -2.10 -12.11 15.97
C TYR A 145 -2.54 -13.34 16.77
N HIS A 146 -2.24 -13.33 18.07
CA HIS A 146 -2.77 -14.30 19.01
C HIS A 146 -3.93 -13.71 19.80
N GLY A 147 -5.00 -14.48 19.99
CA GLY A 147 -6.11 -14.12 20.84
C GLY A 147 -5.76 -14.31 22.32
N PHE A 148 -6.01 -13.27 23.12
CA PHE A 148 -5.88 -13.27 24.57
C PHE A 148 -7.18 -12.69 25.17
N GLY A 149 -8.06 -13.58 25.66
CA GLY A 149 -9.39 -13.15 26.08
C GLY A 149 -10.15 -12.53 24.91
N ASP A 150 -10.59 -11.30 25.07
CA ASP A 150 -11.41 -10.57 24.10
C ASP A 150 -10.61 -9.71 23.11
N SER A 151 -9.28 -9.86 23.05
CA SER A 151 -8.44 -9.02 22.18
C SER A 151 -7.38 -9.82 21.43
N PHE A 152 -6.90 -9.24 20.32
CA PHE A 152 -5.80 -9.76 19.52
C PHE A 152 -4.53 -8.96 19.74
N ILE A 153 -3.43 -9.65 20.01
CA ILE A 153 -2.11 -9.06 20.16
C ILE A 153 -1.26 -9.47 18.97
N LEU A 154 -0.68 -8.50 18.27
CA LEU A 154 0.29 -8.76 17.22
C LEU A 154 1.54 -9.41 17.82
N VAL A 155 1.83 -10.66 17.43
CA VAL A 155 2.95 -11.44 17.97
C VAL A 155 4.07 -11.63 16.96
N ALA A 156 3.76 -11.60 15.68
CA ALA A 156 4.75 -11.70 14.63
C ALA A 156 4.34 -10.88 13.40
N GLU A 157 5.34 -10.31 12.78
CA GLU A 157 5.23 -9.61 11.51
C GLU A 157 6.39 -10.05 10.64
N THR A 158 6.09 -10.59 9.45
CA THR A 158 7.15 -10.92 8.51
C THR A 158 7.67 -9.64 7.88
N ALA A 159 9.00 -9.56 7.75
CA ALA A 159 9.57 -8.57 6.83
C ALA A 159 8.97 -8.78 5.45
N PRO A 160 8.74 -7.73 4.68
CA PRO A 160 8.20 -7.86 3.34
C PRO A 160 9.08 -8.80 2.51
N LEU A 161 8.45 -9.85 1.96
CA LEU A 161 9.09 -10.76 1.00
C LEU A 161 8.88 -10.15 -0.39
N GLY A 162 9.93 -10.10 -1.17
CA GLY A 162 9.93 -9.44 -2.49
C GLY A 162 10.78 -8.17 -2.48
N ASN A 163 11.09 -7.69 -3.67
CA ASN A 163 11.82 -6.43 -3.83
C ASN A 163 10.97 -5.28 -3.28
N LEU A 164 11.62 -4.41 -2.52
CA LEU A 164 10.96 -3.17 -2.12
C LEU A 164 10.91 -2.17 -3.28
N PHE A 165 11.76 -2.37 -4.28
CA PHE A 165 11.93 -1.64 -5.56
C PHE A 165 13.36 -1.74 -6.06
#